data_b0d13440d00378bc9c86286446f9411f
#
_entry.id   b0d13440d00378bc9c86286446f9411f
#
_cell.length_a   1.000
_cell.length_b   1.000
_cell.length_c   1.000
_cell.angle_alpha   90.00
_cell.angle_beta   90.00
_cell.angle_gamma   90.00
#
_symmetry.space_group_name_H-M   'P 1'
#
loop_
_entity.id
_entity.type
_entity.pdbx_description
1 polymer ?
#
loop_
_entity_poly.entity_id
_entity_poly.type
_entity_poly.pdbx_seq_one_letter_code
_entity_poly.pdbx_strand_id
1 'polypeptide(L)'
;MRRAALFVLVLGAWGCSSSSGPKPAELQPIQAAQEVRVLWSAHVGSAERFIFSPALAGDSVFAAARDGTVARLDAGKGAERWRVSLEQPLSAGAGASERTVVVATEEGEVIALGASDGKPRWRARVSSEVLAAPALGGGLVLVRSVDNRIFAFGEDDGKRRWVYQRAPASLIVRSPNGVVIAGDTAYAGFSGGRLAALALSNGGVRWESTVALPKGATELERVTDVVGRPAVQGREVCVAAYQGRVGCFELANGRAIWARELSSLTGVEADARYAFVSDDRGGVHALDRSNGRAVWKQDRLNHRQLSQPGALRDVVAVGDLEGYVHFLSRETGAFVARYASGGGAVRAAPLALGSGLLIQTQDGTLVALAL
;
A
#
# COMPACT_ATOMS: atom_id res chain seq x y z
N MET A 1 -48.79 25.29 -57.41
CA MET A 1 -47.93 25.58 -56.25
C MET A 1 -47.86 24.32 -55.36
N ARG A 2 -46.81 23.48 -55.54
CA ARG A 2 -46.62 22.24 -54.76
C ARG A 2 -45.58 22.54 -53.69
N ARG A 3 -45.94 22.43 -52.41
CA ARG A 3 -45.06 22.52 -51.25
C ARG A 3 -44.41 21.17 -50.99
N ALA A 4 -43.10 21.07 -51.14
CA ALA A 4 -42.31 19.91 -50.72
C ALA A 4 -42.00 20.03 -49.23
N ALA A 5 -42.38 19.06 -48.44
CA ALA A 5 -41.98 18.96 -47.03
C ALA A 5 -40.68 18.16 -46.94
N LEU A 6 -39.68 18.78 -46.37
CA LEU A 6 -38.35 18.20 -46.11
C LEU A 6 -38.41 17.51 -44.72
N PHE A 7 -38.31 16.19 -44.69
CA PHE A 7 -38.16 15.41 -43.44
C PHE A 7 -36.66 15.33 -43.12
N VAL A 8 -36.25 15.96 -42.02
CA VAL A 8 -34.90 15.81 -41.47
C VAL A 8 -34.91 14.62 -40.51
N LEU A 9 -34.24 13.55 -40.92
CA LEU A 9 -34.00 12.36 -40.05
C LEU A 9 -32.82 12.68 -39.12
N VAL A 10 -33.06 12.88 -37.84
CA VAL A 10 -32.03 12.98 -36.81
C VAL A 10 -31.65 11.55 -36.36
N LEU A 11 -30.52 11.06 -36.87
CA LEU A 11 -29.89 9.84 -36.38
C LEU A 11 -29.21 10.14 -35.04
N GLY A 12 -29.82 9.76 -33.94
CA GLY A 12 -29.22 9.75 -32.61
C GLY A 12 -28.14 8.65 -32.53
N ALA A 13 -26.87 9.02 -32.58
CA ALA A 13 -25.76 8.13 -32.27
C ALA A 13 -25.72 7.88 -30.77
N TRP A 14 -26.24 6.74 -30.33
CA TRP A 14 -26.01 6.22 -29.00
C TRP A 14 -24.57 5.70 -28.96
N GLY A 15 -23.65 6.52 -28.51
CA GLY A 15 -22.28 6.12 -28.21
C GLY A 15 -22.29 5.26 -26.94
N CYS A 16 -22.24 3.93 -27.09
CA CYS A 16 -21.88 3.05 -25.99
C CYS A 16 -20.42 3.32 -25.64
N SER A 17 -20.14 4.00 -24.52
CA SER A 17 -18.79 4.01 -23.94
C SER A 17 -18.50 2.63 -23.36
N SER A 18 -17.96 1.73 -24.18
CA SER A 18 -17.40 0.48 -23.70
C SER A 18 -16.11 0.83 -22.94
N SER A 19 -16.07 0.56 -21.61
CA SER A 19 -14.82 0.55 -20.86
C SER A 19 -13.90 -0.48 -21.50
N SER A 20 -12.79 -0.04 -22.08
CA SER A 20 -11.89 -0.85 -22.92
C SER A 20 -10.95 -1.78 -22.12
N GLY A 21 -11.18 -2.00 -20.82
CA GLY A 21 -10.37 -2.86 -19.95
C GLY A 21 -10.98 -4.25 -19.74
N PRO A 22 -10.17 -5.26 -19.38
CA PRO A 22 -10.68 -6.58 -19.02
C PRO A 22 -11.62 -6.49 -17.82
N LYS A 23 -12.75 -7.18 -17.89
CA LYS A 23 -13.74 -7.20 -16.80
C LYS A 23 -13.18 -7.95 -15.58
N PRO A 24 -13.50 -7.50 -14.35
CA PRO A 24 -13.20 -8.25 -13.14
C PRO A 24 -13.82 -9.65 -13.18
N ALA A 25 -13.10 -10.66 -12.70
CA ALA A 25 -13.61 -12.00 -12.58
C ALA A 25 -14.85 -12.02 -11.67
N GLU A 26 -15.89 -12.76 -12.10
CA GLU A 26 -17.08 -12.98 -11.28
C GLU A 26 -16.72 -13.77 -10.02
N LEU A 27 -17.26 -13.34 -8.89
CA LEU A 27 -17.04 -14.02 -7.62
C LEU A 27 -17.84 -15.32 -7.56
N GLN A 28 -17.13 -16.43 -7.69
CA GLN A 28 -17.73 -17.75 -7.52
C GLN A 28 -18.10 -17.99 -6.05
N PRO A 29 -19.19 -18.73 -5.78
CA PRO A 29 -19.49 -19.24 -4.45
C PRO A 29 -18.28 -19.99 -3.88
N ILE A 30 -18.01 -19.80 -2.60
CA ILE A 30 -16.96 -20.54 -1.88
C ILE A 30 -17.62 -21.34 -0.75
N GLN A 31 -17.08 -22.53 -0.48
CA GLN A 31 -17.36 -23.22 0.77
C GLN A 31 -16.45 -22.58 1.82
N ALA A 32 -17.02 -21.66 2.63
CA ALA A 32 -16.26 -21.02 3.69
C ALA A 32 -15.89 -22.07 4.75
N ALA A 33 -14.58 -22.24 4.98
CA ALA A 33 -14.07 -23.12 6.01
C ALA A 33 -14.08 -22.44 7.39
N GLN A 34 -14.16 -21.10 7.41
CA GLN A 34 -14.19 -20.30 8.63
C GLN A 34 -15.19 -19.16 8.48
N GLU A 35 -15.77 -18.75 9.60
CA GLU A 35 -16.65 -17.59 9.68
C GLU A 35 -15.84 -16.34 10.01
N VAL A 36 -16.07 -15.27 9.23
CA VAL A 36 -15.48 -13.97 9.51
C VAL A 36 -16.39 -13.20 10.46
N ARG A 37 -15.85 -12.79 11.60
CA ARG A 37 -16.56 -11.97 12.58
C ARG A 37 -16.02 -10.55 12.61
N VAL A 38 -16.93 -9.58 12.59
CA VAL A 38 -16.58 -8.17 12.82
C VAL A 38 -16.41 -7.97 14.33
N LEU A 39 -15.21 -7.58 14.74
CA LEU A 39 -14.91 -7.24 16.13
C LEU A 39 -15.40 -5.83 16.45
N TRP A 40 -15.11 -4.89 15.56
CA TRP A 40 -15.59 -3.52 15.61
C TRP A 40 -15.50 -2.87 14.22
N SER A 41 -16.26 -1.79 14.07
CA SER A 41 -16.23 -0.93 12.88
C SER A 41 -16.26 0.52 13.30
N ALA A 42 -15.54 1.39 12.57
CA ALA A 42 -15.51 2.82 12.74
C ALA A 42 -15.37 3.51 11.39
N HIS A 43 -15.76 4.79 11.31
CA HIS A 43 -15.66 5.56 10.06
C HIS A 43 -14.82 6.82 10.30
N VAL A 44 -13.85 7.08 9.42
CA VAL A 44 -12.94 8.24 9.54
C VAL A 44 -13.22 9.29 8.47
N GLY A 45 -13.52 8.89 7.26
CA GLY A 45 -13.77 9.73 6.10
C GLY A 45 -13.14 9.15 4.84
N SER A 46 -13.61 9.56 3.67
CA SER A 46 -13.21 8.99 2.38
C SER A 46 -11.74 9.20 2.06
N ALA A 47 -11.14 8.20 1.42
CA ALA A 47 -9.81 8.27 0.83
C ALA A 47 -9.84 8.85 -0.61
N GLU A 48 -11.02 8.98 -1.23
CA GLU A 48 -11.21 9.37 -2.62
C GLU A 48 -10.32 8.55 -3.57
N ARG A 49 -9.45 9.20 -4.35
CA ARG A 49 -8.53 8.55 -5.29
C ARG A 49 -7.24 8.01 -4.65
N PHE A 50 -6.99 8.33 -3.38
CA PHE A 50 -5.75 7.97 -2.68
C PHE A 50 -5.89 6.63 -1.95
N ILE A 51 -4.76 6.11 -1.48
CA ILE A 51 -4.70 4.91 -0.65
C ILE A 51 -4.28 5.32 0.75
N PHE A 52 -5.22 5.30 1.67
CA PHE A 52 -4.98 5.57 3.08
C PHE A 52 -4.85 4.26 3.83
N SER A 53 -3.68 4.01 4.39
CA SER A 53 -3.45 2.88 5.28
C SER A 53 -3.54 3.35 6.73
N PRO A 54 -4.22 2.64 7.61
CA PRO A 54 -4.16 2.92 9.05
C PRO A 54 -2.78 2.54 9.59
N ALA A 55 -2.40 3.12 10.72
CA ALA A 55 -1.20 2.78 11.47
C ALA A 55 -1.54 2.22 12.84
N LEU A 56 -0.71 1.30 13.32
CA LEU A 56 -0.81 0.72 14.66
C LEU A 56 0.37 1.19 15.51
N ALA A 57 0.10 1.70 16.70
CA ALA A 57 1.13 1.98 17.69
C ALA A 57 0.55 1.72 19.10
N GLY A 58 1.19 0.82 19.83
CA GLY A 58 0.71 0.36 21.13
C GLY A 58 -0.72 -0.21 21.04
N ASP A 59 -1.62 0.32 21.84
CA ASP A 59 -3.05 -0.06 21.91
C ASP A 59 -3.96 0.80 21.01
N SER A 60 -3.38 1.46 20.01
CA SER A 60 -4.08 2.46 19.22
C SER A 60 -3.97 2.22 17.72
N VAL A 61 -5.08 2.48 17.04
CA VAL A 61 -5.19 2.62 15.59
C VAL A 61 -5.25 4.10 15.26
N PHE A 62 -4.40 4.55 14.32
CA PHE A 62 -4.45 5.89 13.76
C PHE A 62 -4.88 5.80 12.31
N ALA A 63 -5.85 6.60 11.94
CA ALA A 63 -6.34 6.64 10.58
C ALA A 63 -6.55 8.08 10.13
N ALA A 64 -6.45 8.29 8.82
CA ALA A 64 -6.62 9.59 8.20
C ALA A 64 -7.57 9.49 7.01
N ALA A 65 -8.13 10.63 6.61
CA ALA A 65 -9.00 10.78 5.47
C ALA A 65 -8.58 11.95 4.59
N ARG A 66 -9.08 11.97 3.36
CA ARG A 66 -8.75 13.00 2.36
C ARG A 66 -9.13 14.42 2.81
N ASP A 67 -10.21 14.58 3.52
CA ASP A 67 -10.72 15.87 4.00
C ASP A 67 -9.88 16.53 5.11
N GLY A 68 -8.79 15.89 5.54
CA GLY A 68 -7.95 16.38 6.63
C GLY A 68 -8.27 15.78 7.98
N THR A 69 -9.26 14.91 8.07
CA THR A 69 -9.57 14.18 9.31
C THR A 69 -8.45 13.25 9.70
N VAL A 70 -8.02 13.29 10.96
CA VAL A 70 -7.14 12.31 11.58
C VAL A 70 -7.80 11.85 12.87
N ALA A 71 -7.85 10.55 13.10
CA ALA A 71 -8.47 9.95 14.28
C ALA A 71 -7.57 8.93 14.96
N ARG A 72 -7.65 8.85 16.28
CA ARG A 72 -7.11 7.78 17.10
C ARG A 72 -8.24 6.95 17.66
N LEU A 73 -8.17 5.66 17.47
CA LEU A 73 -9.13 4.67 17.95
C LEU A 73 -8.46 3.69 18.90
N ASP A 74 -9.21 3.14 19.82
CA ASP A 74 -8.79 1.99 20.62
C ASP A 74 -8.67 0.75 19.72
N ALA A 75 -7.52 0.08 19.72
CA ALA A 75 -7.25 -1.05 18.84
C ALA A 75 -8.15 -2.28 19.13
N GLY A 76 -8.55 -2.46 20.38
CA GLY A 76 -9.39 -3.60 20.80
C GLY A 76 -10.88 -3.40 20.56
N LYS A 77 -11.37 -2.16 20.64
CA LYS A 77 -12.81 -1.84 20.65
C LYS A 77 -13.26 -0.92 19.51
N GLY A 78 -12.32 -0.30 18.78
CA GLY A 78 -12.63 0.72 17.75
C GLY A 78 -13.20 2.02 18.33
N ALA A 79 -13.24 2.17 19.64
CA ALA A 79 -13.75 3.39 20.29
C ALA A 79 -12.83 4.57 19.98
N GLU A 80 -13.40 5.67 19.53
CA GLU A 80 -12.66 6.88 19.23
C GLU A 80 -12.10 7.51 20.52
N ARG A 81 -10.80 7.75 20.55
CA ARG A 81 -10.11 8.44 21.64
C ARG A 81 -9.97 9.93 21.39
N TRP A 82 -9.71 10.32 20.14
CA TRP A 82 -9.73 11.68 19.65
C TRP A 82 -9.90 11.74 18.14
N ARG A 83 -10.44 12.85 17.64
CA ARG A 83 -10.56 13.21 16.22
C ARG A 83 -10.19 14.67 16.05
N VAL A 84 -9.43 14.99 15.01
CA VAL A 84 -9.07 16.36 14.64
C VAL A 84 -9.27 16.56 13.15
N SER A 85 -9.58 17.78 12.74
CA SER A 85 -9.56 18.23 11.35
C SER A 85 -8.39 19.16 11.14
N LEU A 86 -7.59 18.91 10.11
CA LEU A 86 -6.47 19.76 9.74
C LEU A 86 -6.85 20.84 8.73
N GLU A 87 -8.13 20.85 8.31
CA GLU A 87 -8.71 21.80 7.36
C GLU A 87 -7.96 21.89 6.01
N GLN A 88 -7.28 20.81 5.65
CA GLN A 88 -6.56 20.69 4.38
C GLN A 88 -6.52 19.24 3.89
N PRO A 89 -6.56 19.03 2.55
CA PRO A 89 -6.67 17.70 2.01
C PRO A 89 -5.36 16.91 2.15
N LEU A 90 -5.46 15.68 2.70
CA LEU A 90 -4.34 14.75 2.83
C LEU A 90 -4.22 13.85 1.58
N SER A 91 -3.04 13.30 1.34
CA SER A 91 -2.77 12.39 0.22
C SER A 91 -2.15 11.05 0.64
N ALA A 92 -1.77 10.91 1.90
CA ALA A 92 -1.17 9.70 2.45
C ALA A 92 -1.82 9.33 3.77
N GLY A 93 -1.86 8.03 4.06
CA GLY A 93 -2.30 7.49 5.34
C GLY A 93 -1.40 7.89 6.49
N ALA A 94 -1.80 7.57 7.71
CA ALA A 94 -1.05 7.88 8.90
C ALA A 94 0.20 7.01 9.04
N GLY A 95 1.34 7.63 9.39
CA GLY A 95 2.45 6.98 10.05
C GLY A 95 2.39 7.25 11.54
N ALA A 96 2.69 6.29 12.40
CA ALA A 96 2.58 6.49 13.83
C ALA A 96 3.69 5.83 14.65
N SER A 97 4.00 6.45 15.76
CA SER A 97 4.69 5.89 16.91
C SER A 97 3.81 6.05 18.15
N GLU A 98 4.27 5.61 19.31
CA GLU A 98 3.54 5.84 20.58
C GLU A 98 3.45 7.33 20.94
N ARG A 99 4.31 8.20 20.37
CA ARG A 99 4.39 9.63 20.69
C ARG A 99 3.85 10.54 19.62
N THR A 100 3.91 10.12 18.36
CA THR A 100 3.70 11.02 17.21
C THR A 100 2.90 10.31 16.12
N VAL A 101 1.95 11.04 15.53
CA VAL A 101 1.24 10.66 14.29
C VAL A 101 1.63 11.64 13.21
N VAL A 102 1.94 11.15 12.02
CA VAL A 102 2.38 11.98 10.90
C VAL A 102 1.54 11.69 9.67
N VAL A 103 1.05 12.74 9.05
CA VAL A 103 0.30 12.70 7.79
C VAL A 103 0.93 13.66 6.77
N ALA A 104 0.55 13.54 5.50
CA ALA A 104 1.10 14.40 4.46
C ALA A 104 0.08 14.77 3.39
N THR A 105 0.38 15.82 2.63
CA THR A 105 -0.46 16.40 1.58
C THR A 105 0.11 16.22 0.17
N GLU A 106 -0.70 16.46 -0.86
CA GLU A 106 -0.26 16.51 -2.27
C GLU A 106 0.80 17.60 -2.52
N GLU A 107 0.72 18.72 -1.80
CA GLU A 107 1.67 19.83 -1.92
C GLU A 107 2.98 19.56 -1.18
N GLY A 108 3.13 18.37 -0.59
CA GLY A 108 4.35 17.97 0.13
C GLY A 108 4.46 18.57 1.54
N GLU A 109 3.37 19.04 2.14
CA GLU A 109 3.39 19.39 3.55
C GLU A 109 3.34 18.11 4.40
N VAL A 110 4.15 18.08 5.45
CA VAL A 110 4.23 16.97 6.43
C VAL A 110 3.81 17.53 7.78
N ILE A 111 2.83 16.92 8.40
CA ILE A 111 2.21 17.41 9.63
C ILE A 111 2.34 16.33 10.70
N ALA A 112 2.98 16.68 11.81
CA ALA A 112 3.06 15.81 12.98
C ALA A 112 2.11 16.27 14.08
N LEU A 113 1.43 15.30 14.67
CA LEU A 113 0.50 15.46 15.77
C LEU A 113 0.97 14.66 16.97
N GLY A 114 0.59 15.08 18.16
CA GLY A 114 0.74 14.28 19.37
C GLY A 114 -0.13 13.03 19.31
N ALA A 115 0.44 11.84 19.49
CA ALA A 115 -0.33 10.60 19.47
C ALA A 115 -1.37 10.53 20.60
N SER A 116 -1.09 11.16 21.74
CA SER A 116 -1.98 11.17 22.91
C SER A 116 -3.21 12.04 22.76
N ASP A 117 -3.08 13.21 22.11
CA ASP A 117 -4.09 14.29 22.14
C ASP A 117 -4.44 14.88 20.75
N GLY A 118 -3.78 14.44 19.67
CA GLY A 118 -4.01 14.93 18.31
C GLY A 118 -3.57 16.38 18.06
N LYS A 119 -2.90 17.03 18.99
CA LYS A 119 -2.46 18.43 18.82
C LYS A 119 -1.28 18.53 17.85
N PRO A 120 -1.27 19.54 16.95
CA PRO A 120 -0.12 19.78 16.08
C PRO A 120 1.17 20.00 16.90
N ARG A 121 2.24 19.30 16.51
CA ARG A 121 3.57 19.42 17.11
C ARG A 121 4.50 20.23 16.24
N TRP A 122 4.59 19.86 14.97
CA TRP A 122 5.42 20.55 14.00
C TRP A 122 4.88 20.34 12.57
N ARG A 123 5.34 21.20 11.67
CA ARG A 123 5.12 21.08 10.24
C ARG A 123 6.44 21.15 9.50
N ALA A 124 6.57 20.43 8.41
CA ALA A 124 7.74 20.44 7.52
C ALA A 124 7.28 20.34 6.07
N ARG A 125 8.20 20.51 5.12
CA ARG A 125 7.89 20.42 3.70
C ARG A 125 8.90 19.55 2.96
N VAL A 126 8.39 18.71 2.06
CA VAL A 126 9.18 17.95 1.09
C VAL A 126 9.02 18.54 -0.30
N SER A 127 9.75 18.02 -1.29
CA SER A 127 9.86 18.64 -2.62
C SER A 127 8.69 18.35 -3.55
N SER A 128 7.86 17.36 -3.24
CA SER A 128 6.77 16.92 -4.12
C SER A 128 5.71 16.16 -3.32
N GLU A 129 4.67 15.71 -4.01
CA GLU A 129 3.57 14.91 -3.48
C GLU A 129 4.05 13.71 -2.65
N VAL A 130 3.32 13.40 -1.58
CA VAL A 130 3.52 12.23 -0.72
C VAL A 130 2.33 11.30 -0.87
N LEU A 131 2.55 10.06 -1.27
CA LEU A 131 1.49 9.05 -1.48
C LEU A 131 1.53 7.91 -0.46
N ALA A 132 2.67 7.68 0.15
CA ALA A 132 2.86 6.64 1.16
C ALA A 132 2.84 7.22 2.57
N ALA A 133 2.27 6.47 3.51
CA ALA A 133 2.35 6.82 4.92
C ALA A 133 3.81 7.01 5.35
N PRO A 134 4.14 8.07 6.11
CA PRO A 134 5.48 8.26 6.67
C PRO A 134 5.89 7.08 7.55
N ALA A 135 7.18 6.72 7.53
CA ALA A 135 7.73 5.69 8.39
C ALA A 135 8.41 6.32 9.62
N LEU A 136 8.05 5.84 10.82
CA LEU A 136 8.62 6.33 12.07
C LEU A 136 9.51 5.27 12.72
N GLY A 137 10.67 5.68 13.21
CA GLY A 137 11.61 4.80 13.93
C GLY A 137 12.95 5.46 14.18
N GLY A 138 13.63 5.03 15.25
CA GLY A 138 14.94 5.57 15.63
C GLY A 138 14.94 7.08 15.91
N GLY A 139 13.81 7.65 16.36
CA GLY A 139 13.64 9.09 16.59
C GLY A 139 13.51 9.93 15.31
N LEU A 140 13.26 9.29 14.18
CA LEU A 140 13.11 9.93 12.88
C LEU A 140 11.72 9.64 12.26
N VAL A 141 11.30 10.57 11.43
CA VAL A 141 10.19 10.46 10.49
C VAL A 141 10.75 10.45 9.08
N LEU A 142 10.59 9.36 8.37
CA LEU A 142 10.99 9.24 6.97
C LEU A 142 9.79 9.46 6.05
N VAL A 143 9.92 10.44 5.17
CA VAL A 143 8.87 10.79 4.20
C VAL A 143 9.41 10.61 2.79
N ARG A 144 8.72 9.82 1.99
CA ARG A 144 9.05 9.64 0.59
C ARG A 144 8.15 10.49 -0.30
N SER A 145 8.74 11.33 -1.13
CA SER A 145 8.06 12.07 -2.18
C SER A 145 8.13 11.34 -3.53
N VAL A 146 7.17 11.62 -4.43
CA VAL A 146 7.06 10.93 -5.74
C VAL A 146 8.24 11.22 -6.67
N ASP A 147 9.01 12.29 -6.43
CA ASP A 147 10.21 12.67 -7.18
C ASP A 147 11.48 11.90 -6.77
N ASN A 148 11.33 10.68 -6.22
CA ASN A 148 12.40 9.79 -5.80
C ASN A 148 13.31 10.32 -4.68
N ARG A 149 12.77 11.13 -3.78
CA ARG A 149 13.48 11.59 -2.58
C ARG A 149 12.93 10.95 -1.32
N ILE A 150 13.81 10.77 -0.35
CA ILE A 150 13.45 10.41 1.03
C ILE A 150 14.02 11.50 1.94
N PHE A 151 13.13 12.11 2.70
CA PHE A 151 13.45 13.12 3.69
C PHE A 151 13.38 12.50 5.07
N ALA A 152 14.38 12.77 5.91
CA ALA A 152 14.35 12.41 7.32
C ALA A 152 14.20 13.68 8.16
N PHE A 153 13.19 13.66 9.01
CA PHE A 153 12.94 14.71 10.01
C PHE A 153 13.09 14.13 11.40
N GLY A 154 13.55 14.95 12.36
CA GLY A 154 13.51 14.58 13.77
C GLY A 154 12.05 14.42 14.22
N GLU A 155 11.74 13.31 14.88
CA GLU A 155 10.38 13.00 15.33
C GLU A 155 9.84 14.07 16.30
N ASP A 156 10.71 14.63 17.14
CA ASP A 156 10.32 15.58 18.17
C ASP A 156 10.20 17.03 17.68
N ASP A 157 11.03 17.44 16.72
CA ASP A 157 11.19 18.85 16.34
C ASP A 157 10.92 19.15 14.86
N GLY A 158 10.69 18.13 14.02
CA GLY A 158 10.45 18.29 12.58
C GLY A 158 11.65 18.85 11.80
N LYS A 159 12.82 19.03 12.43
CA LYS A 159 14.01 19.52 11.73
C LYS A 159 14.52 18.45 10.78
N ARG A 160 14.78 18.87 9.53
CA ARG A 160 15.37 17.98 8.54
C ARG A 160 16.77 17.56 8.96
N ARG A 161 16.99 16.24 9.05
CA ARG A 161 18.29 15.64 9.41
C ARG A 161 19.10 15.35 8.15
N TRP A 162 18.46 14.75 7.15
CA TRP A 162 19.07 14.42 5.87
C TRP A 162 18.03 14.29 4.75
N VAL A 163 18.53 14.29 3.52
CA VAL A 163 17.74 13.96 2.31
C VAL A 163 18.57 13.00 1.47
N TYR A 164 17.96 11.91 1.08
CA TYR A 164 18.47 11.05 0.00
C TYR A 164 17.72 11.37 -1.28
N GLN A 165 18.45 11.51 -2.38
CA GLN A 165 17.89 11.79 -3.70
C GLN A 165 18.45 10.83 -4.72
N ARG A 166 17.55 10.30 -5.56
CA ARG A 166 17.90 9.53 -6.74
C ARG A 166 17.40 10.27 -7.98
N ALA A 167 18.15 10.14 -9.10
CA ALA A 167 17.69 10.69 -10.37
C ALA A 167 16.31 10.12 -10.74
N PRO A 168 15.33 10.96 -11.10
CA PRO A 168 14.01 10.48 -11.51
C PRO A 168 14.11 9.74 -12.84
N ALA A 169 13.27 8.71 -13.03
CA ALA A 169 13.02 8.14 -14.35
C ALA A 169 12.07 9.04 -15.15
N SER A 170 12.09 8.91 -16.48
CA SER A 170 11.20 9.70 -17.38
C SER A 170 9.72 9.43 -17.10
N LEU A 171 9.39 8.17 -16.80
CA LEU A 171 8.05 7.72 -16.38
C LEU A 171 8.17 6.87 -15.13
N ILE A 172 7.21 7.01 -14.24
CA ILE A 172 7.11 6.26 -12.98
C ILE A 172 5.69 5.78 -12.75
N VAL A 173 5.55 4.67 -12.02
CA VAL A 173 4.26 4.24 -11.47
C VAL A 173 3.90 5.14 -10.31
N ARG A 174 2.77 5.86 -10.42
CA ARG A 174 2.24 6.65 -9.31
C ARG A 174 1.57 5.71 -8.31
N SER A 175 2.31 5.24 -7.33
CA SER A 175 1.85 4.33 -6.29
C SER A 175 2.38 4.70 -4.90
N PRO A 176 1.75 4.24 -3.81
CA PRO A 176 2.17 4.53 -2.45
C PRO A 176 3.39 3.68 -2.05
N ASN A 177 4.54 4.00 -2.64
CA ASN A 177 5.80 3.29 -2.38
C ASN A 177 6.37 3.69 -1.03
N GLY A 178 6.26 2.80 -0.05
CA GLY A 178 6.66 3.05 1.33
C GLY A 178 8.16 2.85 1.59
N VAL A 179 8.58 3.34 2.76
CA VAL A 179 9.89 3.07 3.36
C VAL A 179 9.68 2.17 4.57
N VAL A 180 10.60 1.21 4.79
CA VAL A 180 10.61 0.38 6.00
C VAL A 180 11.89 0.65 6.78
N ILE A 181 11.74 0.88 8.07
CA ILE A 181 12.87 1.01 9.01
C ILE A 181 13.04 -0.32 9.73
N ALA A 182 14.25 -0.88 9.67
CA ALA A 182 14.62 -2.07 10.43
C ALA A 182 16.01 -1.85 11.07
N GLY A 183 16.05 -1.83 12.39
CA GLY A 183 17.24 -1.47 13.14
C GLY A 183 17.68 -0.03 12.81
N ASP A 184 18.92 0.10 12.36
CA ASP A 184 19.56 1.36 11.99
C ASP A 184 19.55 1.65 10.46
N THR A 185 18.68 0.97 9.72
CA THR A 185 18.63 1.01 8.26
C THR A 185 17.22 1.26 7.76
N ALA A 186 17.09 2.12 6.75
CA ALA A 186 15.87 2.34 5.99
C ALA A 186 15.97 1.64 4.63
N TYR A 187 14.94 0.88 4.26
CA TYR A 187 14.85 0.15 2.99
C TYR A 187 13.76 0.78 2.14
N ALA A 188 14.06 1.08 0.90
CA ALA A 188 13.13 1.67 -0.04
C ALA A 188 13.35 1.16 -1.47
N GLY A 189 12.25 0.91 -2.15
CA GLY A 189 12.25 0.59 -3.57
C GLY A 189 12.21 1.88 -4.40
N PHE A 190 12.79 1.92 -5.59
CA PHE A 190 12.84 3.09 -6.47
C PHE A 190 12.49 2.73 -7.91
N SER A 191 12.25 3.76 -8.71
CA SER A 191 12.08 3.63 -10.15
C SER A 191 13.33 3.03 -10.81
N GLY A 192 13.15 2.40 -11.97
CA GLY A 192 14.21 1.66 -12.67
C GLY A 192 14.61 0.37 -11.96
N GLY A 193 13.69 -0.22 -11.17
CA GLY A 193 13.84 -1.53 -10.54
C GLY A 193 14.93 -1.59 -9.46
N ARG A 194 15.10 -0.54 -8.69
CA ARG A 194 16.16 -0.46 -7.66
C ARG A 194 15.61 -0.58 -6.24
N LEU A 195 16.39 -1.26 -5.41
CA LEU A 195 16.21 -1.34 -3.95
C LEU A 195 17.45 -0.74 -3.29
N ALA A 196 17.25 0.18 -2.34
CA ALA A 196 18.35 0.79 -1.58
C ALA A 196 18.16 0.56 -0.08
N ALA A 197 19.29 0.36 0.61
CA ALA A 197 19.42 0.41 2.05
C ALA A 197 20.20 1.67 2.44
N LEU A 198 19.60 2.50 3.27
CA LEU A 198 20.14 3.78 3.71
C LEU A 198 20.43 3.74 5.20
N ALA A 199 21.58 4.26 5.61
CA ALA A 199 21.86 4.44 7.03
C ALA A 199 20.89 5.43 7.65
N LEU A 200 20.19 5.02 8.70
CA LEU A 200 19.15 5.85 9.34
C LEU A 200 19.75 7.15 9.91
N SER A 201 21.00 7.13 10.36
CA SER A 201 21.68 8.27 10.98
C SER A 201 21.93 9.45 10.06
N ASN A 202 22.21 9.20 8.75
CA ASN A 202 22.67 10.25 7.83
C ASN A 202 22.16 10.11 6.39
N GLY A 203 21.35 9.08 6.08
CA GLY A 203 20.84 8.82 4.73
C GLY A 203 21.88 8.28 3.74
N GLY A 204 23.09 7.96 4.20
CA GLY A 204 24.14 7.37 3.36
C GLY A 204 23.76 6.00 2.85
N VAL A 205 24.06 5.72 1.59
CA VAL A 205 23.79 4.41 0.96
C VAL A 205 24.69 3.36 1.58
N ARG A 206 24.11 2.34 2.19
CA ARG A 206 24.83 1.14 2.65
C ARG A 206 25.06 0.18 1.51
N TRP A 207 23.99 -0.04 0.72
CA TRP A 207 24.03 -0.83 -0.50
C TRP A 207 22.84 -0.49 -1.40
N GLU A 208 22.97 -0.77 -2.69
CA GLU A 208 21.90 -0.77 -3.67
C GLU A 208 21.88 -2.08 -4.42
N SER A 209 20.69 -2.59 -4.75
CA SER A 209 20.51 -3.80 -5.54
C SER A 209 19.55 -3.59 -6.70
N THR A 210 19.81 -4.29 -7.80
CA THR A 210 18.92 -4.33 -8.95
C THR A 210 17.93 -5.47 -8.77
N VAL A 211 16.66 -5.12 -8.62
CA VAL A 211 15.53 -6.06 -8.53
C VAL A 211 15.14 -6.51 -9.94
N ALA A 212 15.01 -5.54 -10.84
CA ALA A 212 14.64 -5.75 -12.24
C ALA A 212 15.31 -4.71 -13.12
N LEU A 213 15.48 -5.03 -14.41
CA LEU A 213 16.00 -4.10 -15.40
C LEU A 213 14.87 -3.66 -16.35
N PRO A 214 14.81 -2.37 -16.71
CA PRO A 214 13.88 -1.89 -17.74
C PRO A 214 14.07 -2.67 -19.04
N LYS A 215 12.97 -3.18 -19.61
CA LYS A 215 12.95 -3.94 -20.86
C LYS A 215 11.88 -3.35 -21.77
N GLY A 216 12.13 -3.32 -23.08
CA GLY A 216 11.18 -2.88 -24.09
C GLY A 216 11.72 -1.81 -25.02
N ALA A 217 10.98 -1.54 -26.08
CA ALA A 217 11.33 -0.56 -27.12
C ALA A 217 10.82 0.85 -26.80
N THR A 218 9.68 0.95 -26.11
CA THR A 218 9.04 2.21 -25.76
C THR A 218 9.32 2.61 -24.32
N GLU A 219 9.21 3.91 -24.00
CA GLU A 219 9.34 4.41 -22.63
C GLU A 219 8.32 3.75 -21.68
N LEU A 220 7.10 3.49 -22.15
CA LEU A 220 6.04 2.84 -21.34
C LEU A 220 6.40 1.39 -21.02
N GLU A 221 6.93 0.63 -21.96
CA GLU A 221 7.40 -0.76 -21.73
C GLU A 221 8.59 -0.83 -20.77
N ARG A 222 9.38 0.25 -20.70
CA ARG A 222 10.57 0.35 -19.85
C ARG A 222 10.29 0.82 -18.43
N VAL A 223 9.03 1.16 -18.10
CA VAL A 223 8.66 1.48 -16.72
C VAL A 223 8.85 0.23 -15.87
N THR A 224 9.80 0.28 -14.98
CA THR A 224 10.15 -0.84 -14.08
C THR A 224 10.42 -0.25 -12.70
N ASP A 225 9.38 -0.21 -11.86
CA ASP A 225 9.45 0.45 -10.56
C ASP A 225 9.25 -0.58 -9.44
N VAL A 226 10.10 -0.51 -8.42
CA VAL A 226 9.84 -1.26 -7.18
C VAL A 226 8.70 -0.58 -6.46
N VAL A 227 7.60 -1.32 -6.29
CA VAL A 227 6.32 -0.82 -5.81
C VAL A 227 5.97 -1.35 -4.41
N GLY A 228 5.05 -0.65 -3.75
CA GLY A 228 4.61 -0.99 -2.42
C GLY A 228 5.65 -0.73 -1.35
N ARG A 229 5.45 -1.34 -0.19
CA ARG A 229 6.38 -1.28 0.93
C ARG A 229 7.27 -2.54 0.92
N PRO A 230 8.61 -2.42 1.03
CA PRO A 230 9.47 -3.59 1.22
C PRO A 230 9.03 -4.42 2.44
N ALA A 231 9.05 -5.74 2.32
CA ALA A 231 8.75 -6.65 3.41
C ALA A 231 10.06 -7.14 4.05
N VAL A 232 10.28 -6.76 5.32
CA VAL A 232 11.47 -7.19 6.08
C VAL A 232 11.07 -8.33 7.00
N GLN A 233 11.76 -9.47 6.86
CA GLN A 233 11.54 -10.64 7.69
C GLN A 233 12.86 -11.34 8.04
N GLY A 234 13.18 -11.41 9.32
CA GLY A 234 14.43 -11.97 9.81
C GLY A 234 15.65 -11.21 9.28
N ARG A 235 16.45 -11.83 8.41
CA ARG A 235 17.67 -11.24 7.82
C ARG A 235 17.50 -10.90 6.34
N GLU A 236 16.28 -10.79 5.87
CA GLU A 236 15.94 -10.62 4.45
C GLU A 236 14.96 -9.47 4.25
N VAL A 237 15.05 -8.84 3.09
CA VAL A 237 14.09 -7.88 2.56
C VAL A 237 13.57 -8.37 1.22
N CYS A 238 12.25 -8.49 1.09
CA CYS A 238 11.59 -8.88 -0.14
C CYS A 238 10.90 -7.66 -0.76
N VAL A 239 10.92 -7.57 -2.08
CA VAL A 239 10.31 -6.49 -2.86
C VAL A 239 9.73 -7.02 -4.17
N ALA A 240 8.77 -6.30 -4.70
CA ALA A 240 8.17 -6.56 -6.01
C ALA A 240 8.32 -5.34 -6.92
N ALA A 241 8.52 -5.59 -8.22
CA ALA A 241 8.57 -4.53 -9.23
C ALA A 241 7.44 -4.68 -10.26
N TYR A 242 6.90 -3.55 -10.67
CA TYR A 242 6.00 -3.47 -11.82
C TYR A 242 6.79 -3.72 -13.11
N GLN A 243 6.21 -4.47 -14.05
CA GLN A 243 6.85 -4.95 -15.28
C GLN A 243 8.24 -5.55 -15.04
N GLY A 244 8.41 -6.23 -13.90
CA GLY A 244 9.70 -6.67 -13.46
C GLY A 244 9.65 -7.99 -12.68
N ARG A 245 10.30 -7.99 -11.56
CA ARG A 245 10.59 -9.19 -10.75
C ARG A 245 10.15 -9.01 -9.31
N VAL A 246 9.87 -10.13 -8.68
CA VAL A 246 9.83 -10.25 -7.22
C VAL A 246 11.12 -10.91 -6.77
N GLY A 247 11.70 -10.44 -5.68
CA GLY A 247 12.91 -11.04 -5.13
C GLY A 247 13.13 -10.71 -3.67
N CYS A 248 13.91 -11.56 -3.00
CA CYS A 248 14.36 -11.36 -1.64
C CYS A 248 15.89 -11.21 -1.62
N PHE A 249 16.37 -10.33 -0.75
CA PHE A 249 17.75 -9.88 -0.66
C PHE A 249 18.22 -9.94 0.78
N GLU A 250 19.51 -10.19 1.00
CA GLU A 250 20.10 -10.10 2.34
C GLU A 250 20.09 -8.65 2.85
N LEU A 251 19.60 -8.45 4.07
CA LEU A 251 19.58 -7.12 4.70
C LEU A 251 20.97 -6.52 4.85
N ALA A 252 21.98 -7.35 5.08
CA ALA A 252 23.33 -6.88 5.41
C ALA A 252 24.06 -6.22 4.23
N ASN A 253 23.87 -6.74 3.00
CA ASN A 253 24.71 -6.36 1.85
C ASN A 253 23.93 -6.25 0.53
N GLY A 254 22.62 -6.52 0.53
CA GLY A 254 21.77 -6.44 -0.66
C GLY A 254 21.98 -7.57 -1.67
N ARG A 255 22.73 -8.60 -1.33
CA ARG A 255 22.91 -9.76 -2.22
C ARG A 255 21.57 -10.44 -2.48
N ALA A 256 21.23 -10.67 -3.74
CA ALA A 256 20.02 -11.38 -4.09
C ALA A 256 20.10 -12.83 -3.60
N ILE A 257 19.12 -13.26 -2.81
CA ILE A 257 18.92 -14.65 -2.43
C ILE A 257 18.26 -15.35 -3.61
N TRP A 258 17.21 -14.74 -4.13
CA TRP A 258 16.55 -15.16 -5.37
C TRP A 258 15.79 -13.96 -5.97
N ALA A 259 15.51 -14.07 -7.28
CA ALA A 259 14.58 -13.19 -7.98
C ALA A 259 13.90 -13.96 -9.11
N ARG A 260 12.59 -13.71 -9.33
CA ARG A 260 11.83 -14.34 -10.41
C ARG A 260 10.92 -13.35 -11.12
N GLU A 261 10.68 -13.60 -12.41
CA GLU A 261 9.77 -12.80 -13.25
C GLU A 261 8.34 -12.93 -12.70
N LEU A 262 7.83 -11.84 -12.15
CA LEU A 262 6.48 -11.68 -11.64
C LEU A 262 6.22 -10.19 -11.44
N SER A 263 5.30 -9.61 -12.20
CA SER A 263 4.94 -8.21 -12.12
C SER A 263 3.89 -7.98 -11.03
N SER A 264 4.05 -6.93 -10.25
CA SER A 264 3.07 -6.49 -9.25
C SER A 264 2.91 -4.98 -9.27
N LEU A 265 1.72 -4.48 -8.95
CA LEU A 265 1.42 -3.06 -8.75
C LEU A 265 1.31 -2.66 -7.28
N THR A 266 1.26 -3.63 -6.36
CA THR A 266 0.94 -3.37 -4.96
C THR A 266 2.05 -3.76 -3.98
N GLY A 267 2.99 -4.61 -4.41
CA GLY A 267 4.11 -5.01 -3.56
C GLY A 267 4.05 -6.46 -3.07
N VAL A 268 4.78 -6.75 -2.02
CA VAL A 268 4.97 -8.09 -1.45
C VAL A 268 4.76 -8.05 0.05
N GLU A 269 4.16 -9.10 0.61
CA GLU A 269 4.17 -9.41 2.04
C GLU A 269 5.04 -10.64 2.28
N ALA A 270 5.70 -10.74 3.43
CA ALA A 270 6.54 -11.88 3.75
C ALA A 270 6.38 -12.34 5.19
N ASP A 271 6.30 -13.64 5.39
CA ASP A 271 6.36 -14.27 6.69
C ASP A 271 7.61 -15.16 6.86
N ALA A 272 7.64 -16.01 7.86
CA ALA A 272 8.79 -16.89 8.12
C ALA A 272 9.10 -17.87 6.97
N ARG A 273 8.08 -18.28 6.18
CA ARG A 273 8.21 -19.30 5.13
C ARG A 273 7.96 -18.79 3.73
N TYR A 274 7.05 -17.83 3.55
CA TYR A 274 6.54 -17.44 2.25
C TYR A 274 6.70 -15.96 1.97
N ALA A 275 6.79 -15.62 0.68
CA ALA A 275 6.55 -14.31 0.15
C ALA A 275 5.24 -14.36 -0.66
N PHE A 276 4.30 -13.45 -0.32
CA PHE A 276 2.98 -13.38 -0.94
C PHE A 276 2.90 -12.16 -1.84
N VAL A 277 2.38 -12.32 -3.06
CA VAL A 277 2.33 -11.28 -4.07
C VAL A 277 0.97 -11.28 -4.76
N SER A 278 0.33 -10.13 -4.86
CA SER A 278 -0.75 -9.92 -5.83
C SER A 278 -0.12 -9.47 -7.14
N ASP A 279 -0.28 -10.25 -8.21
CA ASP A 279 0.23 -9.86 -9.53
C ASP A 279 -0.64 -8.78 -10.20
N ASP A 280 -0.13 -8.16 -11.25
CA ASP A 280 -0.82 -7.09 -11.98
C ASP A 280 -2.09 -7.54 -12.73
N ARG A 281 -2.34 -8.84 -12.82
CA ARG A 281 -3.55 -9.44 -13.41
C ARG A 281 -4.58 -9.85 -12.37
N GLY A 282 -4.24 -9.80 -11.07
CA GLY A 282 -5.12 -10.18 -9.96
C GLY A 282 -4.93 -11.63 -9.49
N GLY A 283 -3.85 -12.30 -9.89
CA GLY A 283 -3.44 -13.56 -9.29
C GLY A 283 -2.74 -13.33 -7.95
N VAL A 284 -3.02 -14.18 -6.95
CA VAL A 284 -2.28 -14.19 -5.69
C VAL A 284 -1.32 -15.36 -5.70
N HIS A 285 -0.06 -15.10 -5.37
CA HIS A 285 1.01 -16.10 -5.37
C HIS A 285 1.60 -16.26 -3.98
N ALA A 286 1.92 -17.49 -3.60
CA ALA A 286 2.86 -17.79 -2.53
C ALA A 286 4.13 -18.37 -3.13
N LEU A 287 5.25 -17.79 -2.73
CA LEU A 287 6.59 -18.22 -3.11
C LEU A 287 7.32 -18.66 -1.85
N ASP A 288 8.09 -19.74 -1.93
CA ASP A 288 9.01 -20.12 -0.85
C ASP A 288 10.04 -19.00 -0.66
N ARG A 289 10.08 -18.41 0.53
CA ARG A 289 10.92 -17.23 0.82
C ARG A 289 12.42 -17.55 0.72
N SER A 290 12.81 -18.78 0.97
CA SER A 290 14.24 -19.17 0.95
C SER A 290 14.83 -19.30 -0.45
N ASN A 291 14.00 -19.59 -1.48
CA ASN A 291 14.49 -19.92 -2.82
C ASN A 291 13.61 -19.40 -3.97
N GLY A 292 12.46 -18.75 -3.68
CA GLY A 292 11.56 -18.20 -4.67
C GLY A 292 10.72 -19.20 -5.47
N ARG A 293 10.71 -20.49 -5.10
CA ARG A 293 9.88 -21.49 -5.80
C ARG A 293 8.41 -21.21 -5.57
N ALA A 294 7.60 -21.36 -6.63
CA ALA A 294 6.16 -21.26 -6.50
C ALA A 294 5.62 -22.39 -5.62
N VAL A 295 4.86 -22.03 -4.60
CA VAL A 295 4.14 -22.95 -3.71
C VAL A 295 2.73 -23.14 -4.22
N TRP A 296 2.01 -22.03 -4.40
CA TRP A 296 0.68 -22.02 -4.99
C TRP A 296 0.40 -20.72 -5.73
N LYS A 297 -0.60 -20.74 -6.60
CA LYS A 297 -1.20 -19.59 -7.27
C LYS A 297 -2.71 -19.68 -7.18
N GLN A 298 -3.37 -18.55 -6.84
CA GLN A 298 -4.82 -18.39 -6.90
C GLN A 298 -5.15 -17.33 -7.95
N ASP A 299 -5.82 -17.71 -9.05
CA ASP A 299 -6.13 -16.84 -10.19
C ASP A 299 -7.63 -16.56 -10.39
N ARG A 300 -8.49 -17.01 -9.48
CA ARG A 300 -9.94 -16.77 -9.53
C ARG A 300 -10.34 -15.32 -9.19
N LEU A 301 -9.37 -14.44 -8.88
CA LEU A 301 -9.56 -13.02 -8.60
C LEU A 301 -9.00 -12.11 -9.71
N ASN A 302 -8.80 -12.65 -10.91
CA ASN A 302 -8.24 -11.89 -12.03
C ASN A 302 -9.01 -10.59 -12.29
N HIS A 303 -8.25 -9.51 -12.56
CA HIS A 303 -8.74 -8.15 -12.86
C HIS A 303 -9.56 -7.49 -11.76
N ARG A 304 -9.49 -7.98 -10.51
CA ARG A 304 -10.18 -7.38 -9.36
C ARG A 304 -9.36 -6.32 -8.63
N GLN A 305 -8.22 -5.89 -9.17
CA GLN A 305 -7.35 -4.84 -8.61
C GLN A 305 -7.03 -5.08 -7.12
N LEU A 306 -6.40 -6.21 -6.86
CA LEU A 306 -6.13 -6.65 -5.49
C LEU A 306 -5.18 -5.70 -4.76
N SER A 307 -5.36 -5.55 -3.46
CA SER A 307 -4.41 -4.89 -2.58
C SER A 307 -3.09 -5.67 -2.46
N GLN A 308 -2.07 -5.06 -1.85
CA GLN A 308 -0.94 -5.83 -1.30
C GLN A 308 -1.50 -6.87 -0.31
N PRO A 309 -1.02 -8.11 -0.33
CA PRO A 309 -1.44 -9.12 0.65
C PRO A 309 -1.13 -8.70 2.08
N GLY A 310 -1.96 -9.15 3.02
CA GLY A 310 -1.67 -9.12 4.46
C GLY A 310 -1.65 -10.55 4.99
N ALA A 311 -0.58 -10.96 5.66
CA ALA A 311 -0.46 -12.30 6.22
C ALA A 311 -0.83 -12.32 7.70
N LEU A 312 -1.64 -13.31 8.12
CA LEU A 312 -2.01 -13.52 9.50
C LEU A 312 -2.12 -15.03 9.78
N ARG A 313 -1.27 -15.57 10.67
CA ARG A 313 -1.30 -16.98 11.07
C ARG A 313 -1.40 -17.93 9.86
N ASP A 314 -2.55 -18.57 9.66
CA ASP A 314 -2.80 -19.58 8.64
C ASP A 314 -3.49 -19.05 7.39
N VAL A 315 -3.70 -17.73 7.31
CA VAL A 315 -4.38 -17.09 6.18
C VAL A 315 -3.59 -15.93 5.60
N VAL A 316 -3.84 -15.69 4.30
CA VAL A 316 -3.43 -14.49 3.57
C VAL A 316 -4.69 -13.76 3.15
N ALA A 317 -4.78 -12.48 3.43
CA ALA A 317 -5.91 -11.65 3.08
C ALA A 317 -5.54 -10.67 1.97
N VAL A 318 -6.44 -10.48 1.00
CA VAL A 318 -6.34 -9.46 -0.04
C VAL A 318 -7.69 -8.74 -0.17
N GLY A 319 -7.65 -7.42 -0.25
CA GLY A 319 -8.82 -6.61 -0.60
C GLY A 319 -8.98 -6.48 -2.11
N ASP A 320 -10.19 -6.15 -2.56
CA ASP A 320 -10.47 -5.93 -3.98
C ASP A 320 -11.20 -4.61 -4.27
N LEU A 321 -11.43 -4.33 -5.55
CA LEU A 321 -12.04 -3.10 -6.05
C LEU A 321 -13.52 -2.93 -5.68
N GLU A 322 -14.23 -4.03 -5.35
CA GLU A 322 -15.65 -4.01 -4.96
C GLU A 322 -15.84 -4.06 -3.44
N GLY A 323 -14.74 -3.99 -2.68
CA GLY A 323 -14.80 -3.97 -1.22
C GLY A 323 -14.88 -5.34 -0.56
N TYR A 324 -14.58 -6.39 -1.30
CA TYR A 324 -14.41 -7.71 -0.69
C TYR A 324 -13.02 -7.87 -0.12
N VAL A 325 -12.94 -8.59 1.00
CA VAL A 325 -11.70 -9.14 1.54
C VAL A 325 -11.75 -10.66 1.38
N HIS A 326 -10.79 -11.19 0.65
CA HIS A 326 -10.67 -12.61 0.38
C HIS A 326 -9.59 -13.20 1.31
N PHE A 327 -9.96 -14.23 2.05
CA PHE A 327 -9.06 -14.97 2.92
C PHE A 327 -8.67 -16.28 2.24
N LEU A 328 -7.38 -16.46 2.02
CA LEU A 328 -6.81 -17.62 1.37
C LEU A 328 -6.01 -18.44 2.40
N SER A 329 -6.07 -19.76 2.30
CA SER A 329 -5.19 -20.63 3.07
C SER A 329 -3.73 -20.29 2.75
N ARG A 330 -2.97 -20.03 3.78
CA ARG A 330 -1.52 -19.72 3.69
C ARG A 330 -0.74 -20.85 3.00
N GLU A 331 -1.12 -22.11 3.26
CA GLU A 331 -0.42 -23.29 2.75
C GLU A 331 -0.85 -23.71 1.34
N THR A 332 -2.10 -23.46 0.94
CA THR A 332 -2.66 -24.01 -0.31
C THR A 332 -3.22 -22.97 -1.28
N GLY A 333 -3.44 -21.73 -0.83
CA GLY A 333 -4.12 -20.70 -1.62
C GLY A 333 -5.62 -20.93 -1.83
N ALA A 334 -6.20 -21.94 -1.22
CA ALA A 334 -7.65 -22.18 -1.26
C ALA A 334 -8.40 -21.08 -0.51
N PHE A 335 -9.59 -20.70 -1.00
CA PHE A 335 -10.45 -19.75 -0.28
C PHE A 335 -10.90 -20.36 1.05
N VAL A 336 -10.62 -19.64 2.13
CA VAL A 336 -11.04 -19.99 3.50
C VAL A 336 -12.32 -19.25 3.89
N ALA A 337 -12.37 -17.95 3.54
CA ALA A 337 -13.50 -17.08 3.83
C ALA A 337 -13.53 -15.90 2.86
N ARG A 338 -14.64 -15.16 2.87
CA ARG A 338 -14.81 -13.89 2.18
C ARG A 338 -15.66 -12.97 3.03
N TYR A 339 -15.27 -11.71 3.12
CA TYR A 339 -16.00 -10.66 3.82
C TYR A 339 -16.35 -9.54 2.84
N ALA A 340 -17.60 -9.10 2.83
CA ALA A 340 -18.06 -7.93 2.08
C ALA A 340 -18.10 -6.74 3.02
N SER A 341 -17.24 -5.73 2.80
CA SER A 341 -17.14 -4.56 3.68
C SER A 341 -18.31 -3.59 3.53
N GLY A 342 -18.92 -3.55 2.35
CA GLY A 342 -19.98 -2.59 2.01
C GLY A 342 -19.47 -1.15 1.81
N GLY A 343 -18.17 -0.89 2.00
CA GLY A 343 -17.54 0.44 2.02
C GLY A 343 -16.67 0.78 0.81
N GLY A 344 -16.94 0.24 -0.36
CA GLY A 344 -16.14 0.45 -1.55
C GLY A 344 -14.80 -0.31 -1.52
N ALA A 345 -13.92 -0.01 -2.48
CA ALA A 345 -12.66 -0.74 -2.67
C ALA A 345 -11.79 -0.84 -1.41
N VAL A 346 -11.17 -1.99 -1.18
CA VAL A 346 -10.12 -2.19 -0.17
C VAL A 346 -8.77 -2.22 -0.89
N ARG A 347 -8.11 -1.06 -0.95
CA ARG A 347 -6.83 -0.89 -1.69
C ARG A 347 -5.62 -0.93 -0.79
N ALA A 348 -5.77 -0.50 0.48
CA ALA A 348 -4.71 -0.63 1.47
C ALA A 348 -4.49 -2.09 1.87
N ALA A 349 -3.26 -2.46 2.16
CA ALA A 349 -2.95 -3.78 2.66
C ALA A 349 -3.70 -4.05 3.97
N PRO A 350 -4.37 -5.20 4.14
CA PRO A 350 -4.87 -5.62 5.43
C PRO A 350 -3.75 -5.70 6.47
N LEU A 351 -3.94 -5.12 7.64
CA LEU A 351 -2.94 -5.11 8.72
C LEU A 351 -3.29 -6.13 9.80
N ALA A 352 -2.28 -6.83 10.29
CA ALA A 352 -2.46 -7.69 11.46
C ALA A 352 -2.83 -6.84 12.70
N LEU A 353 -3.91 -7.21 13.39
CA LEU A 353 -4.39 -6.57 14.60
C LEU A 353 -4.68 -7.64 15.66
N GLY A 354 -3.74 -7.86 16.57
CA GLY A 354 -3.80 -8.97 17.53
C GLY A 354 -3.90 -10.32 16.82
N SER A 355 -5.01 -11.03 17.03
CA SER A 355 -5.29 -12.30 16.35
C SER A 355 -6.13 -12.14 15.07
N GLY A 356 -6.50 -10.90 14.71
CA GLY A 356 -7.34 -10.55 13.56
C GLY A 356 -6.65 -9.63 12.58
N LEU A 357 -7.44 -9.04 11.69
CA LEU A 357 -7.00 -8.10 10.66
C LEU A 357 -7.77 -6.79 10.78
N LEU A 358 -7.10 -5.69 10.46
CA LEU A 358 -7.66 -4.37 10.27
C LEU A 358 -7.63 -4.03 8.79
N ILE A 359 -8.75 -3.58 8.26
CA ILE A 359 -8.86 -3.03 6.89
C ILE A 359 -9.36 -1.59 6.95
N GLN A 360 -9.03 -0.83 5.91
CA GLN A 360 -9.64 0.47 5.61
C GLN A 360 -10.17 0.44 4.18
N THR A 361 -11.44 0.78 4.01
CA THR A 361 -12.10 0.89 2.71
C THR A 361 -11.90 2.27 2.09
N GLN A 362 -12.20 2.40 0.80
CA GLN A 362 -12.06 3.65 0.06
C GLN A 362 -12.99 4.76 0.59
N ASP A 363 -14.16 4.42 1.12
CA ASP A 363 -15.07 5.38 1.75
C ASP A 363 -14.63 5.78 3.17
N GLY A 364 -13.61 5.12 3.73
CA GLY A 364 -13.04 5.42 5.04
C GLY A 364 -13.60 4.61 6.20
N THR A 365 -14.29 3.51 5.92
CA THR A 365 -14.70 2.57 6.96
C THR A 365 -13.50 1.70 7.38
N LEU A 366 -13.20 1.72 8.66
CA LEU A 366 -12.26 0.82 9.32
C LEU A 366 -13.02 -0.38 9.87
N VAL A 367 -12.53 -1.57 9.63
CA VAL A 367 -13.15 -2.80 10.16
C VAL A 367 -12.08 -3.71 10.71
N ALA A 368 -12.22 -4.08 11.97
CA ALA A 368 -11.42 -5.13 12.59
C ALA A 368 -12.15 -6.47 12.46
N LEU A 369 -11.47 -7.45 11.89
CA LEU A 369 -12.00 -8.77 11.55
C LEU A 369 -11.26 -9.85 12.32
N ALA A 370 -11.98 -10.89 12.76
CA ALA A 370 -11.43 -12.15 13.26
C ALA A 370 -11.93 -13.32 12.42
N LEU A 371 -11.09 -14.39 12.33
CA LEU A 371 -11.46 -15.67 11.75
C LEU A 371 -11.41 -16.76 12.83
#